data_dff905f8ad8de6163071d4a6c1f89d00
#
_entry.id   dff905f8ad8de6163071d4a6c1f89d00
#
_cell.length_a   1.000
_cell.length_b   1.000
_cell.length_c   1.000
_cell.angle_alpha   90.00
_cell.angle_beta   90.00
_cell.angle_gamma   90.00
#
_symmetry.space_group_name_H-M   'P 1'
#
loop_
_entity.id
_entity.type
_entity.pdbx_description
1 polymer ?
#
loop_
_entity_poly.entity_id
_entity_poly.type
_entity_poly.pdbx_seq_one_letter_code
_entity_poly.pdbx_strand_id
1 'polypeptide(L)'
;MTISKKTFSVVAAFITVLAAAILMVCATPSASAAVTGKTAKQITAQMGTGWNLGNTLDATGGGNSVNSETSWGNPKTTKAMIDAVKKQGFNTVRIPVSWGNHTTGNNFTIDSKWLARVKEVVDYCIDNDMYVILNIHHDTSTQYYYPSSTYKTQSVKFVKSIWTQVAKYFKDYDQHLVFETLNEPRLVGTGDEWWFNVNYPNDSVRDSISVINTLN
;
A
#
# COMPACT_ATOMS: atom_id res chain seq x y z
N MET A 1 -66.23 0.87 -26.03
CA MET A 1 -65.34 1.90 -25.50
C MET A 1 -64.01 1.79 -26.17
N THR A 2 -63.78 2.60 -27.22
CA THR A 2 -62.64 2.40 -28.15
C THR A 2 -61.49 3.31 -27.68
N ILE A 3 -60.44 2.74 -27.13
CA ILE A 3 -59.26 3.46 -26.69
C ILE A 3 -58.45 3.83 -27.93
N SER A 4 -58.25 5.13 -28.09
CA SER A 4 -57.57 5.74 -29.24
C SER A 4 -56.14 5.25 -29.42
N LYS A 5 -55.78 4.83 -30.63
CA LYS A 5 -54.41 4.40 -31.04
C LYS A 5 -53.33 5.48 -30.83
N LYS A 6 -53.68 6.73 -30.54
CA LYS A 6 -52.72 7.83 -30.28
C LYS A 6 -52.11 7.81 -28.88
N THR A 7 -52.78 7.20 -27.89
CA THR A 7 -52.28 7.13 -26.52
C THR A 7 -51.18 6.07 -26.34
N PHE A 8 -51.15 5.05 -27.22
CA PHE A 8 -50.13 4.00 -27.16
C PHE A 8 -48.76 4.42 -27.71
N SER A 9 -48.74 5.35 -28.67
CA SER A 9 -47.47 5.88 -29.24
C SER A 9 -46.69 6.78 -28.30
N VAL A 10 -47.38 7.55 -27.44
CA VAL A 10 -46.73 8.47 -26.52
C VAL A 10 -46.12 7.73 -25.33
N VAL A 11 -46.73 6.67 -24.85
CA VAL A 11 -46.20 5.87 -23.72
C VAL A 11 -44.99 5.05 -24.16
N ALA A 12 -45.00 4.52 -25.40
CA ALA A 12 -43.84 3.77 -25.94
C ALA A 12 -42.60 4.69 -26.17
N ALA A 13 -42.81 5.94 -26.54
CA ALA A 13 -41.72 6.90 -26.73
C ALA A 13 -41.07 7.35 -25.41
N PHE A 14 -41.85 7.44 -24.32
CA PHE A 14 -41.30 7.79 -23.01
C PHE A 14 -40.51 6.64 -22.35
N ILE A 15 -40.87 5.40 -22.59
CA ILE A 15 -40.17 4.21 -22.04
C ILE A 15 -38.82 4.01 -22.78
N THR A 16 -38.75 4.29 -24.08
CA THR A 16 -37.50 4.18 -24.86
C THR A 16 -36.49 5.28 -24.53
N VAL A 17 -36.93 6.49 -24.17
CA VAL A 17 -36.04 7.57 -23.77
C VAL A 17 -35.50 7.34 -22.35
N LEU A 18 -36.29 6.75 -21.44
CA LEU A 18 -35.83 6.44 -20.07
C LEU A 18 -34.85 5.25 -20.07
N ALA A 19 -35.01 4.26 -20.96
CA ALA A 19 -34.07 3.14 -21.09
C ALA A 19 -32.72 3.53 -21.71
N ALA A 20 -32.68 4.55 -22.58
CA ALA A 20 -31.44 5.07 -23.16
C ALA A 20 -30.65 5.94 -22.18
N ALA A 21 -31.30 6.56 -21.17
CA ALA A 21 -30.63 7.38 -20.15
C ALA A 21 -29.95 6.57 -19.02
N ILE A 22 -30.32 5.28 -18.85
CA ILE A 22 -29.76 4.42 -17.80
C ILE A 22 -28.51 3.66 -18.27
N LEU A 23 -28.18 3.64 -19.56
CA LEU A 23 -27.03 2.95 -20.14
C LEU A 23 -25.81 3.85 -20.40
N MET A 24 -25.85 5.13 -19.99
CA MET A 24 -24.69 5.98 -19.88
C MET A 24 -24.21 6.10 -18.43
N VAL A 25 -24.08 4.99 -17.70
CA VAL A 25 -23.14 4.92 -16.60
C VAL A 25 -21.76 4.84 -17.22
N CYS A 26 -21.12 5.99 -17.24
CA CYS A 26 -19.74 6.23 -17.60
C CYS A 26 -18.84 5.07 -17.17
N ALA A 27 -18.41 4.26 -18.13
CA ALA A 27 -17.06 3.76 -18.06
C ALA A 27 -16.16 5.01 -18.21
N THR A 28 -15.85 5.67 -17.10
CA THR A 28 -14.68 6.54 -17.06
C THR A 28 -13.53 5.63 -17.49
N PRO A 29 -12.81 5.91 -18.58
CA PRO A 29 -11.58 5.21 -18.82
C PRO A 29 -10.75 5.44 -17.56
N SER A 30 -10.31 4.36 -16.91
CA SER A 30 -9.30 4.42 -15.86
C SER A 30 -8.09 5.03 -16.58
N ALA A 31 -7.91 6.33 -16.43
CA ALA A 31 -6.72 6.99 -16.94
C ALA A 31 -5.58 6.36 -16.12
N SER A 32 -4.81 5.47 -16.75
CA SER A 32 -3.53 5.07 -16.22
C SER A 32 -2.76 6.36 -15.96
N ALA A 33 -2.49 6.65 -14.68
CA ALA A 33 -1.76 7.84 -14.32
C ALA A 33 -0.37 7.73 -14.97
N ALA A 34 -0.10 8.60 -15.95
CA ALA A 34 1.17 8.57 -16.66
C ALA A 34 2.27 9.03 -15.72
N VAL A 35 3.28 8.18 -15.52
CA VAL A 35 4.53 8.59 -14.86
C VAL A 35 5.09 9.76 -15.69
N THR A 36 5.17 10.94 -15.07
CA THR A 36 5.74 12.12 -15.74
C THR A 36 7.24 11.88 -15.97
N GLY A 37 7.82 12.40 -17.05
CA GLY A 37 9.25 12.25 -17.36
C GLY A 37 10.21 12.96 -16.39
N LYS A 38 9.83 13.09 -15.08
CA LYS A 38 10.66 13.67 -14.03
C LYS A 38 11.74 12.71 -13.59
N THR A 39 12.93 13.22 -13.33
CA THR A 39 14.02 12.45 -12.72
C THR A 39 13.75 12.19 -11.25
N ALA A 40 14.38 11.16 -10.65
CA ALA A 40 14.30 10.90 -9.22
C ALA A 40 14.70 12.12 -8.37
N LYS A 41 15.70 12.91 -8.80
CA LYS A 41 16.11 14.15 -8.13
C LYS A 41 15.00 15.20 -8.13
N GLN A 42 14.24 15.31 -9.22
CA GLN A 42 13.11 16.24 -9.31
C GLN A 42 11.95 15.78 -8.44
N ILE A 43 11.68 14.48 -8.39
CA ILE A 43 10.64 13.90 -7.53
C ILE A 43 11.01 14.12 -6.06
N THR A 44 12.22 13.78 -5.63
CA THR A 44 12.65 13.97 -4.23
C THR A 44 12.66 15.44 -3.79
N ALA A 45 12.97 16.35 -4.69
CA ALA A 45 12.85 17.79 -4.41
C ALA A 45 11.39 18.24 -4.18
N GLN A 46 10.43 17.60 -4.85
CA GLN A 46 9.00 17.88 -4.69
C GLN A 46 8.39 17.20 -3.45
N MET A 47 8.98 16.10 -2.98
CA MET A 47 8.54 15.42 -1.77
C MET A 47 8.62 16.31 -0.53
N GLY A 48 9.55 17.27 -0.49
CA GLY A 48 9.66 18.27 0.58
C GLY A 48 9.80 17.65 1.97
N THR A 49 9.12 18.23 2.97
CA THR A 49 9.11 17.72 4.34
C THR A 49 8.10 16.58 4.47
N GLY A 50 8.55 15.45 5.03
CA GLY A 50 7.73 14.25 5.23
C GLY A 50 7.29 14.06 6.68
N TRP A 51 6.19 13.32 6.86
CA TRP A 51 5.68 12.83 8.13
C TRP A 51 5.49 11.31 8.06
N ASN A 52 5.72 10.60 9.17
CA ASN A 52 5.59 9.15 9.24
C ASN A 52 4.32 8.75 10.00
N LEU A 53 3.39 8.07 9.32
CA LEU A 53 2.18 7.50 9.92
C LEU A 53 2.52 6.16 10.60
N GLY A 54 3.29 6.22 11.68
CA GLY A 54 3.72 5.03 12.42
C GLY A 54 2.72 4.56 13.47
N ASN A 55 2.91 3.33 13.94
CA ASN A 55 2.11 2.67 14.97
C ASN A 55 0.62 2.53 14.63
N THR A 56 0.31 2.39 13.34
CA THR A 56 -1.03 2.21 12.80
C THR A 56 -1.08 0.97 11.91
N LEU A 57 -0.96 1.11 10.59
CA LEU A 57 -0.98 -0.03 9.67
C LEU A 57 0.25 -0.95 9.80
N ASP A 58 1.28 -0.50 10.48
CA ASP A 58 2.45 -1.29 10.86
C ASP A 58 2.29 -2.04 12.19
N ALA A 59 1.22 -1.77 12.96
CA ALA A 59 0.98 -2.41 14.25
C ALA A 59 0.79 -3.92 14.11
N THR A 60 1.49 -4.69 14.95
CA THR A 60 1.42 -6.15 15.02
C THR A 60 0.78 -6.62 16.33
N GLY A 61 0.39 -7.90 16.42
CA GLY A 61 -0.22 -8.47 17.62
C GLY A 61 -1.73 -8.28 17.74
N GLY A 62 -2.37 -7.49 16.88
CA GLY A 62 -3.82 -7.29 16.83
C GLY A 62 -4.61 -8.33 16.02
N GLY A 63 -3.96 -9.43 15.63
CA GLY A 63 -4.55 -10.47 14.78
C GLY A 63 -4.54 -10.05 13.30
N ASN A 64 -5.46 -10.64 12.51
CA ASN A 64 -5.55 -10.43 11.06
C ASN A 64 -6.72 -9.52 10.64
N SER A 65 -7.39 -8.89 11.57
CA SER A 65 -8.49 -7.96 11.30
C SER A 65 -7.95 -6.60 10.86
N VAL A 66 -8.72 -5.87 10.04
CA VAL A 66 -8.42 -4.46 9.72
C VAL A 66 -8.35 -3.55 10.95
N ASN A 67 -8.96 -3.98 12.08
CA ASN A 67 -8.86 -3.25 13.33
C ASN A 67 -7.49 -3.37 14.03
N SER A 68 -6.58 -4.22 13.52
CA SER A 68 -5.20 -4.32 14.02
C SER A 68 -4.46 -2.98 13.93
N GLU A 69 -4.86 -2.08 13.04
CA GLU A 69 -4.28 -0.74 12.93
C GLU A 69 -4.37 0.09 14.22
N THR A 70 -5.26 -0.28 15.16
CA THR A 70 -5.43 0.40 16.45
C THR A 70 -4.82 -0.36 17.62
N SER A 71 -4.19 -1.52 17.37
CA SER A 71 -3.72 -2.44 18.44
C SER A 71 -2.58 -1.86 19.27
N TRP A 72 -1.86 -0.86 18.78
CA TRP A 72 -0.81 -0.17 19.52
C TRP A 72 -1.24 1.17 20.12
N GLY A 73 -2.57 1.40 20.22
CA GLY A 73 -3.17 2.55 20.91
C GLY A 73 -3.40 3.79 20.06
N ASN A 74 -2.97 3.80 18.81
CA ASN A 74 -3.32 4.89 17.90
C ASN A 74 -4.78 4.77 17.43
N PRO A 75 -5.47 5.88 17.17
CA PRO A 75 -6.80 5.85 16.60
C PRO A 75 -6.77 5.38 15.15
N LYS A 76 -7.91 4.91 14.67
CA LYS A 76 -8.09 4.63 13.23
C LYS A 76 -7.76 5.87 12.41
N THR A 77 -6.88 5.75 11.42
CA THR A 77 -6.50 6.86 10.55
C THR A 77 -7.69 7.33 9.72
N THR A 78 -7.93 8.63 9.71
CA THR A 78 -9.01 9.26 8.96
C THR A 78 -8.48 10.27 7.95
N LYS A 79 -9.30 10.59 6.94
CA LYS A 79 -8.96 11.65 5.98
C LYS A 79 -8.69 12.98 6.67
N ALA A 80 -9.49 13.34 7.67
CA ALA A 80 -9.31 14.60 8.42
C ALA A 80 -7.95 14.69 9.12
N MET A 81 -7.38 13.56 9.58
CA MET A 81 -6.02 13.55 10.17
C MET A 81 -4.98 13.86 9.09
N ILE A 82 -5.08 13.27 7.91
CA ILE A 82 -4.17 13.53 6.79
C ILE A 82 -4.32 14.97 6.28
N ASP A 83 -5.56 15.47 6.18
CA ASP A 83 -5.83 16.87 5.83
C ASP A 83 -5.14 17.84 6.83
N ALA A 84 -5.14 17.50 8.13
CA ALA A 84 -4.45 18.28 9.15
C ALA A 84 -2.92 18.22 8.99
N VAL A 85 -2.35 17.05 8.63
CA VAL A 85 -0.92 16.90 8.33
C VAL A 85 -0.53 17.77 7.14
N LYS A 86 -1.32 17.73 6.05
CA LYS A 86 -1.11 18.62 4.88
C LYS A 86 -1.14 20.10 5.26
N LYS A 87 -2.11 20.49 6.07
CA LYS A 87 -2.26 21.88 6.55
C LYS A 87 -1.06 22.38 7.34
N GLN A 88 -0.31 21.47 8.01
CA GLN A 88 0.93 21.81 8.71
C GLN A 88 2.13 21.99 7.76
N GLY A 89 1.96 21.81 6.46
CA GLY A 89 3.00 22.01 5.45
C GLY A 89 3.79 20.76 5.07
N PHE A 90 3.38 19.59 5.55
CA PHE A 90 3.97 18.32 5.09
C PHE A 90 3.52 17.99 3.67
N ASN A 91 4.44 17.54 2.85
CA ASN A 91 4.16 17.19 1.45
C ASN A 91 4.35 15.70 1.14
N THR A 92 4.87 14.93 2.08
CA THR A 92 5.06 13.48 1.98
C THR A 92 4.56 12.79 3.24
N VAL A 93 3.88 11.66 3.07
CA VAL A 93 3.55 10.75 4.18
C VAL A 93 4.19 9.39 3.91
N ARG A 94 5.04 8.92 4.84
CA ARG A 94 5.43 7.51 4.86
C ARG A 94 4.37 6.72 5.59
N ILE A 95 3.85 5.70 4.95
CA ILE A 95 2.82 4.79 5.47
C ILE A 95 3.46 3.43 5.71
N PRO A 96 3.96 3.17 6.92
CA PRO A 96 4.46 1.86 7.30
C PRO A 96 3.32 0.84 7.32
N VAL A 97 3.55 -0.36 6.75
CA VAL A 97 2.56 -1.44 6.72
C VAL A 97 3.20 -2.78 7.04
N SER A 98 2.65 -3.49 8.01
CA SER A 98 2.93 -4.90 8.26
C SER A 98 1.93 -5.77 7.51
N TRP A 99 2.43 -6.67 6.68
CA TRP A 99 1.61 -7.48 5.78
C TRP A 99 1.44 -8.92 6.27
N GLY A 100 2.44 -9.46 6.96
CA GLY A 100 2.52 -10.89 7.28
C GLY A 100 1.28 -11.42 7.98
N ASN A 101 0.80 -10.74 9.03
CA ASN A 101 -0.40 -11.13 9.78
C ASN A 101 -1.69 -11.05 8.94
N HIS A 102 -1.66 -10.36 7.83
CA HIS A 102 -2.78 -10.17 6.91
C HIS A 102 -2.64 -11.02 5.64
N THR A 103 -1.81 -12.06 5.69
CA THR A 103 -1.65 -13.02 4.59
C THR A 103 -2.18 -14.40 4.94
N THR A 104 -2.54 -15.17 3.93
CA THR A 104 -2.97 -16.56 4.07
C THR A 104 -2.25 -17.48 3.09
N GLY A 105 -2.16 -18.74 3.50
CA GLY A 105 -1.58 -19.81 2.67
C GLY A 105 -0.08 -19.67 2.39
N ASN A 106 0.48 -20.68 1.75
CA ASN A 106 1.92 -20.76 1.46
C ASN A 106 2.41 -19.72 0.44
N ASN A 107 1.50 -19.04 -0.25
CA ASN A 107 1.82 -18.00 -1.23
C ASN A 107 1.66 -16.59 -0.67
N PHE A 108 1.42 -16.44 0.64
CA PHE A 108 1.26 -15.13 1.29
C PHE A 108 0.23 -14.25 0.56
N THR A 109 -0.97 -14.81 0.31
CA THR A 109 -2.06 -14.05 -0.31
C THR A 109 -2.56 -13.01 0.67
N ILE A 110 -2.49 -11.74 0.31
CA ILE A 110 -2.92 -10.63 1.15
C ILE A 110 -4.45 -10.63 1.28
N ASP A 111 -4.97 -10.44 2.48
CA ASP A 111 -6.38 -10.21 2.73
C ASP A 111 -6.87 -8.98 1.95
N SER A 112 -7.93 -9.15 1.18
CA SER A 112 -8.45 -8.09 0.30
C SER A 112 -8.99 -6.88 1.08
N LYS A 113 -9.49 -7.08 2.30
CA LYS A 113 -9.99 -6.00 3.17
C LYS A 113 -8.82 -5.18 3.72
N TRP A 114 -7.71 -5.86 4.06
CA TRP A 114 -6.49 -5.18 4.49
C TRP A 114 -5.89 -4.34 3.36
N LEU A 115 -5.77 -4.93 2.18
CA LEU A 115 -5.26 -4.23 0.99
C LEU A 115 -6.15 -3.02 0.63
N ALA A 116 -7.47 -3.17 0.72
CA ALA A 116 -8.41 -2.07 0.51
C ALA A 116 -8.26 -0.97 1.59
N ARG A 117 -8.00 -1.36 2.86
CA ARG A 117 -7.76 -0.39 3.94
C ARG A 117 -6.47 0.38 3.74
N VAL A 118 -5.39 -0.29 3.35
CA VAL A 118 -4.12 0.38 3.00
C VAL A 118 -4.35 1.37 1.87
N LYS A 119 -5.08 0.96 0.82
CA LYS A 119 -5.42 1.85 -0.30
C LYS A 119 -6.21 3.08 0.16
N GLU A 120 -7.19 2.90 1.02
CA GLU A 120 -8.01 4.01 1.55
C GLU A 120 -7.14 5.08 2.23
N VAL A 121 -6.12 4.67 3.01
CA VAL A 121 -5.20 5.60 3.66
C VAL A 121 -4.23 6.24 2.66
N VAL A 122 -3.76 5.49 1.67
CA VAL A 122 -2.97 6.03 0.55
C VAL A 122 -3.78 7.09 -0.19
N ASP A 123 -5.06 6.80 -0.51
CA ASP A 123 -5.93 7.75 -1.22
C ASP A 123 -6.13 9.05 -0.44
N TYR A 124 -6.22 9.02 0.89
CA TYR A 124 -6.28 10.25 1.70
C TYR A 124 -5.10 11.19 1.46
N CYS A 125 -3.91 10.63 1.20
CA CYS A 125 -2.71 11.41 0.90
C CYS A 125 -2.71 11.89 -0.56
N ILE A 126 -3.04 11.01 -1.50
CA ILE A 126 -3.09 11.33 -2.94
C ILE A 126 -4.13 12.41 -3.23
N ASP A 127 -5.31 12.34 -2.61
CA ASP A 127 -6.38 13.35 -2.71
C ASP A 127 -5.94 14.74 -2.19
N ASN A 128 -4.90 14.78 -1.34
CA ASN A 128 -4.27 16.00 -0.82
C ASN A 128 -3.04 16.43 -1.65
N ASP A 129 -2.81 15.85 -2.82
CA ASP A 129 -1.62 16.11 -3.64
C ASP A 129 -0.32 15.95 -2.82
N MET A 130 -0.23 14.83 -2.08
CA MET A 130 0.94 14.47 -1.28
C MET A 130 1.63 13.25 -1.86
N TYR A 131 2.94 13.18 -1.69
CA TYR A 131 3.71 11.97 -1.94
C TYR A 131 3.47 10.93 -0.84
N VAL A 132 3.48 9.66 -1.24
CA VAL A 132 3.34 8.52 -0.32
C VAL A 132 4.53 7.60 -0.46
N ILE A 133 5.12 7.17 0.66
CA ILE A 133 6.09 6.08 0.70
C ILE A 133 5.42 4.90 1.39
N LEU A 134 5.18 3.83 0.66
CA LEU A 134 4.56 2.60 1.16
C LEU A 134 5.60 1.49 1.27
N ASN A 135 5.62 0.72 2.38
CA ASN A 135 6.66 -0.27 2.62
C ASN A 135 6.16 -1.63 3.15
N ILE A 136 7.11 -2.54 3.38
CA ILE A 136 7.00 -3.72 4.26
C ILE A 136 7.70 -3.35 5.56
N HIS A 137 6.97 -3.36 6.71
CA HIS A 137 7.50 -2.77 7.95
C HIS A 137 7.93 -3.81 8.98
N HIS A 138 7.07 -4.27 9.88
CA HIS A 138 7.42 -5.16 10.99
C HIS A 138 7.25 -6.65 10.69
N ASP A 139 7.59 -7.08 9.48
CA ASP A 139 7.46 -8.47 9.05
C ASP A 139 8.77 -9.27 9.20
N THR A 140 9.82 -8.68 9.81
CA THR A 140 11.10 -9.35 10.03
C THR A 140 10.95 -10.48 11.04
N SER A 141 10.83 -11.70 10.55
CA SER A 141 10.70 -12.91 11.37
C SER A 141 11.02 -14.16 10.54
N THR A 142 11.31 -15.28 11.18
CA THR A 142 11.51 -16.56 10.50
C THR A 142 10.25 -17.10 9.80
N GLN A 143 9.09 -16.55 10.12
CA GLN A 143 7.82 -16.90 9.49
C GLN A 143 7.62 -16.18 8.15
N TYR A 144 8.10 -14.97 7.99
CA TYR A 144 7.88 -14.14 6.80
C TYR A 144 9.19 -13.92 6.04
N TYR A 145 9.96 -12.90 6.38
CA TYR A 145 11.32 -12.75 5.89
C TYR A 145 12.30 -12.58 7.04
N TYR A 146 13.46 -13.23 6.93
CA TYR A 146 14.54 -13.12 7.89
C TYR A 146 15.86 -13.07 7.13
N PRO A 147 16.72 -12.06 7.37
CA PRO A 147 17.91 -11.84 6.53
C PRO A 147 19.06 -12.77 6.92
N SER A 148 18.87 -14.06 6.69
CA SER A 148 19.88 -15.11 6.86
C SER A 148 19.75 -16.13 5.75
N SER A 149 20.87 -16.73 5.30
CA SER A 149 20.91 -17.72 4.24
C SER A 149 19.99 -18.92 4.50
N THR A 150 19.83 -19.31 5.76
CA THR A 150 18.90 -20.36 6.18
C THR A 150 17.46 -20.07 5.78
N TYR A 151 17.04 -18.81 5.80
CA TYR A 151 15.68 -18.39 5.48
C TYR A 151 15.54 -17.69 4.13
N LYS A 152 16.62 -17.60 3.33
CA LYS A 152 16.67 -16.84 2.09
C LYS A 152 15.54 -17.20 1.12
N THR A 153 15.29 -18.49 0.89
CA THR A 153 14.25 -18.95 -0.05
C THR A 153 12.87 -18.47 0.36
N GLN A 154 12.53 -18.59 1.64
CA GLN A 154 11.26 -18.11 2.15
C GLN A 154 11.18 -16.58 2.13
N SER A 155 12.23 -15.89 2.51
CA SER A 155 12.30 -14.43 2.51
C SER A 155 12.07 -13.85 1.11
N VAL A 156 12.75 -14.39 0.10
CA VAL A 156 12.53 -14.03 -1.31
C VAL A 156 11.08 -14.29 -1.72
N LYS A 157 10.52 -15.45 -1.34
CA LYS A 157 9.14 -15.81 -1.66
C LYS A 157 8.15 -14.83 -1.03
N PHE A 158 8.33 -14.48 0.24
CA PHE A 158 7.46 -13.52 0.95
C PHE A 158 7.53 -12.13 0.29
N VAL A 159 8.71 -11.54 0.22
CA VAL A 159 8.90 -10.18 -0.31
C VAL A 159 8.38 -10.07 -1.75
N LYS A 160 8.72 -11.04 -2.60
CA LYS A 160 8.23 -11.10 -3.98
C LYS A 160 6.69 -11.22 -4.04
N SER A 161 6.09 -12.05 -3.18
CA SER A 161 4.64 -12.23 -3.16
C SER A 161 3.93 -10.95 -2.76
N ILE A 162 4.38 -10.29 -1.68
CA ILE A 162 3.78 -9.02 -1.22
C ILE A 162 3.87 -7.97 -2.33
N TRP A 163 5.09 -7.70 -2.86
CA TRP A 163 5.28 -6.66 -3.87
C TRP A 163 4.56 -6.94 -5.18
N THR A 164 4.44 -8.21 -5.60
CA THR A 164 3.66 -8.58 -6.80
C THR A 164 2.19 -8.18 -6.63
N GLN A 165 1.60 -8.42 -5.46
CA GLN A 165 0.20 -8.10 -5.19
C GLN A 165 0.00 -6.60 -5.01
N VAL A 166 0.86 -5.94 -4.24
CA VAL A 166 0.80 -4.49 -4.00
C VAL A 166 1.00 -3.72 -5.31
N ALA A 167 2.05 -4.01 -6.08
CA ALA A 167 2.31 -3.33 -7.36
C ALA A 167 1.16 -3.52 -8.37
N LYS A 168 0.57 -4.73 -8.43
CA LYS A 168 -0.61 -4.97 -9.26
C LYS A 168 -1.82 -4.15 -8.82
N TYR A 169 -2.04 -4.01 -7.50
CA TYR A 169 -3.19 -3.30 -6.95
C TYR A 169 -3.08 -1.79 -7.15
N PHE A 170 -1.87 -1.25 -7.04
CA PHE A 170 -1.57 0.18 -7.16
C PHE A 170 -1.02 0.58 -8.55
N LYS A 171 -1.17 -0.26 -9.58
CA LYS A 171 -0.57 -0.07 -10.91
C LYS A 171 -1.00 1.21 -11.63
N ASP A 172 -2.15 1.80 -11.25
CA ASP A 172 -2.72 2.98 -11.87
C ASP A 172 -2.36 4.29 -11.12
N TYR A 173 -1.50 4.20 -10.09
CA TYR A 173 -0.95 5.38 -9.40
C TYR A 173 0.29 5.90 -10.15
N ASP A 174 0.49 7.20 -10.07
CA ASP A 174 1.65 7.87 -10.67
C ASP A 174 2.85 7.96 -9.70
N GLN A 175 3.79 8.84 -9.99
CA GLN A 175 5.01 9.04 -9.19
C GLN A 175 4.78 9.58 -7.78
N HIS A 176 3.56 9.94 -7.40
CA HIS A 176 3.25 10.32 -6.02
C HIS A 176 3.24 9.12 -5.08
N LEU A 177 3.10 7.89 -5.58
CA LEU A 177 3.26 6.68 -4.80
C LEU A 177 4.63 6.02 -5.05
N VAL A 178 5.45 5.96 -4.02
CA VAL A 178 6.79 5.36 -4.01
C VAL A 178 6.79 4.12 -3.13
N PHE A 179 7.46 3.06 -3.56
CA PHE A 179 7.62 1.83 -2.80
C PHE A 179 9.00 1.76 -2.15
N GLU A 180 9.03 1.50 -0.85
CA GLU A 180 10.22 1.19 -0.07
C GLU A 180 10.25 -0.31 0.22
N THR A 181 11.26 -1.02 -0.26
CA THR A 181 11.28 -2.48 -0.27
C THR A 181 11.09 -3.10 1.10
N LEU A 182 11.87 -2.66 2.10
CA LEU A 182 11.88 -3.20 3.47
C LEU A 182 12.23 -2.13 4.47
N ASN A 183 11.59 -2.19 5.65
CA ASN A 183 12.00 -1.44 6.83
C ASN A 183 12.98 -2.27 7.66
N GLU A 184 14.13 -1.71 8.01
CA GLU A 184 15.08 -2.23 9.01
C GLU A 184 15.30 -3.76 8.96
N PRO A 185 15.71 -4.34 7.82
CA PRO A 185 16.03 -5.76 7.77
C PRO A 185 17.22 -6.07 8.68
N ARG A 186 16.99 -6.80 9.78
CA ARG A 186 17.99 -7.08 10.81
C ARG A 186 17.83 -8.49 11.38
N LEU A 187 18.86 -8.98 12.07
CA LEU A 187 18.88 -10.31 12.70
C LEU A 187 18.14 -10.30 14.05
N VAL A 188 16.83 -10.06 14.01
CA VAL A 188 15.96 -9.93 15.20
C VAL A 188 16.13 -11.10 16.16
N GLY A 189 16.34 -10.80 17.43
CA GLY A 189 16.47 -11.78 18.51
C GLY A 189 17.87 -12.39 18.64
N THR A 190 18.87 -11.86 17.95
CA THR A 190 20.28 -12.29 18.09
C THR A 190 21.14 -11.22 18.71
N GLY A 191 22.36 -11.57 19.13
CA GLY A 191 23.37 -10.62 19.59
C GLY A 191 23.86 -9.66 18.50
N ASP A 192 23.59 -9.98 17.22
CA ASP A 192 23.98 -9.20 16.05
C ASP A 192 22.84 -8.31 15.53
N GLU A 193 21.68 -8.26 16.20
CA GLU A 193 20.50 -7.52 15.75
C GLU A 193 20.80 -6.04 15.46
N TRP A 194 21.60 -5.41 16.30
CA TRP A 194 21.95 -4.01 16.20
C TRP A 194 23.43 -3.80 15.85
N TRP A 195 23.98 -4.72 15.05
CA TRP A 195 25.35 -4.62 14.60
C TRP A 195 25.50 -3.54 13.52
N PHE A 196 26.25 -2.47 13.85
CA PHE A 196 26.46 -1.34 12.95
C PHE A 196 27.89 -1.23 12.40
N ASN A 197 28.83 -2.10 12.81
CA ASN A 197 30.20 -2.03 12.33
C ASN A 197 30.34 -2.73 10.98
N VAL A 198 29.96 -2.04 9.91
CA VAL A 198 30.02 -2.55 8.54
C VAL A 198 31.46 -2.75 8.02
N ASN A 199 32.49 -2.16 8.69
CA ASN A 199 33.88 -2.32 8.27
C ASN A 199 34.48 -3.66 8.69
N TYR A 200 34.00 -4.24 9.79
CA TYR A 200 34.47 -5.50 10.35
C TYR A 200 33.29 -6.40 10.74
N PRO A 201 32.38 -6.72 9.80
CA PRO A 201 31.24 -7.55 10.13
C PRO A 201 31.68 -8.98 10.41
N ASN A 202 31.09 -9.63 11.41
CA ASN A 202 31.23 -11.07 11.63
C ASN A 202 30.50 -11.88 10.53
N ASP A 203 30.60 -13.20 10.55
CA ASP A 203 30.03 -14.05 9.50
C ASP A 203 28.49 -13.96 9.42
N SER A 204 27.79 -13.86 10.55
CA SER A 204 26.32 -13.68 10.60
C SER A 204 25.90 -12.37 9.93
N VAL A 205 26.62 -11.30 10.19
CA VAL A 205 26.31 -9.98 9.61
C VAL A 205 26.63 -9.96 8.11
N ARG A 206 27.74 -10.57 7.68
CA ARG A 206 28.05 -10.72 6.24
C ARG A 206 26.99 -11.52 5.49
N ASP A 207 26.52 -12.61 6.08
CA ASP A 207 25.43 -13.43 5.54
C ASP A 207 24.13 -12.60 5.44
N SER A 208 23.77 -11.89 6.50
CA SER A 208 22.61 -11.00 6.52
C SER A 208 22.65 -9.94 5.41
N ILE A 209 23.77 -9.24 5.25
CA ILE A 209 23.94 -8.23 4.19
C ILE A 209 23.77 -8.86 2.80
N SER A 210 24.32 -10.06 2.57
CA SER A 210 24.19 -10.77 1.30
C SER A 210 22.73 -11.13 0.99
N VAL A 211 21.96 -11.55 2.01
CA VAL A 211 20.54 -11.87 1.85
C VAL A 211 19.73 -10.59 1.59
N ILE A 212 19.95 -9.52 2.37
CA ILE A 212 19.27 -8.22 2.18
C ILE A 212 19.48 -7.71 0.76
N ASN A 213 20.71 -7.76 0.24
CA ASN A 213 21.01 -7.35 -1.15
C ASN A 213 20.29 -8.21 -2.21
N THR A 214 19.81 -9.39 -1.84
CA THR A 214 19.00 -10.23 -2.73
C THR A 214 17.52 -9.87 -2.66
N LEU A 215 17.05 -9.31 -1.51
CA LEU A 215 15.66 -8.94 -1.28
C LEU A 215 15.32 -7.58 -1.90
N ASN A 216 16.28 -6.67 -1.96
CA ASN A 216 16.17 -5.36 -2.60
C ASN A 216 16.37 -5.44 -4.12
#